data_3b20c656cf843b732ba15e157bd11bd8
#
_entry.id   3b20c656cf843b732ba15e157bd11bd8
#
_cell.length_a   1.000
_cell.length_b   1.000
_cell.length_c   1.000
_cell.angle_alpha   90.00
_cell.angle_beta   90.00
_cell.angle_gamma   90.00
#
_symmetry.space_group_name_H-M   'P 1'
#
loop_
_entity.id
_entity.type
_entity.pdbx_description
1 polymer ?
#
loop_
_entity_poly.entity_id
_entity_poly.type
_entity_poly.pdbx_seq_one_letter_code
_entity_poly.pdbx_strand_id
1 'polypeptide(L)'
;MHSDGADDRVLVLNPVSGSQDHVDDVVELAGDHGFAVRKTEEGGDAERFAREAVPDADLVAAVGGDGTVNEVINGIVAADALESTTVGVIPAGTGNNFAANIGIEGVEHGFEVIEHGRRQQIDLGAANDRAFVNSCIGGITAEASSETTTESKKELGVLAYVKNTFDTVDGFDSLPLRVETAAGPNGETARNWEGEALFVLIGNCRRFTGARTAQANVEDGLLEVTIVEDAATTDLIGSAALEGLFGRESEHIVRRRAPSLAIESRRSSVEYSLDGEMLETESLSLETTASALEVTVGERYRSNPDEAGETWPFNA
;
A
#
# COMPACT_ATOMS: atom_id res chain seq x y z
N MET A 1 -18.58 -4.03 -41.77
CA MET A 1 -18.40 -5.01 -40.72
C MET A 1 -17.60 -4.26 -39.65
N HIS A 2 -18.28 -3.66 -38.70
CA HIS A 2 -17.62 -3.16 -37.51
C HIS A 2 -17.31 -4.40 -36.67
N SER A 3 -16.04 -4.63 -36.42
CA SER A 3 -15.62 -5.53 -35.33
C SER A 3 -16.25 -5.02 -34.07
N ASP A 4 -16.99 -5.87 -33.36
CA ASP A 4 -17.28 -5.63 -31.93
C ASP A 4 -15.92 -5.38 -31.28
N GLY A 5 -15.60 -4.11 -31.00
CA GLY A 5 -14.39 -3.74 -30.32
C GLY A 5 -14.51 -4.29 -28.91
N ALA A 6 -13.66 -5.25 -28.59
CA ALA A 6 -13.29 -5.48 -27.21
C ALA A 6 -12.95 -4.10 -26.61
N ASP A 7 -13.44 -3.81 -25.41
CA ASP A 7 -13.13 -2.57 -24.72
C ASP A 7 -11.68 -2.66 -24.24
N ASP A 8 -10.71 -2.32 -25.12
CA ASP A 8 -9.27 -2.40 -24.86
C ASP A 8 -8.85 -1.62 -23.58
N ARG A 9 -9.75 -0.74 -23.10
CA ARG A 9 -9.54 0.12 -21.95
C ARG A 9 -10.77 0.10 -21.02
N VAL A 10 -10.61 -0.40 -19.81
CA VAL A 10 -11.67 -0.46 -18.81
C VAL A 10 -11.33 0.45 -17.63
N LEU A 11 -12.32 1.20 -17.17
CA LEU A 11 -12.22 2.07 -16.02
C LEU A 11 -13.18 1.57 -14.93
N VAL A 12 -12.62 1.19 -13.79
CA VAL A 12 -13.36 0.76 -12.60
C VAL A 12 -13.53 1.95 -11.67
N LEU A 13 -14.75 2.45 -11.55
CA LEU A 13 -15.10 3.66 -10.79
C LEU A 13 -15.80 3.28 -9.48
N ASN A 14 -15.21 3.71 -8.36
CA ASN A 14 -15.86 3.69 -7.06
C ASN A 14 -16.59 5.02 -6.81
N PRO A 15 -17.92 5.09 -6.96
CA PRO A 15 -18.68 6.34 -6.90
C PRO A 15 -18.79 6.90 -5.48
N VAL A 16 -18.51 6.10 -4.45
CA VAL A 16 -18.63 6.53 -3.03
C VAL A 16 -17.30 6.93 -2.43
N SER A 17 -16.20 6.95 -3.20
CA SER A 17 -14.90 7.38 -2.71
C SER A 17 -14.83 8.91 -2.54
N GLY A 18 -14.05 9.35 -1.55
CA GLY A 18 -13.79 10.77 -1.30
C GLY A 18 -15.04 11.62 -1.05
N SER A 19 -15.12 12.77 -1.72
CA SER A 19 -16.26 13.72 -1.64
C SER A 19 -17.46 13.33 -2.51
N GLN A 20 -17.31 12.33 -3.38
CA GLN A 20 -18.30 11.87 -4.36
C GLN A 20 -18.62 12.87 -5.50
N ASP A 21 -18.01 14.04 -5.53
CA ASP A 21 -18.27 15.09 -6.53
C ASP A 21 -17.63 14.79 -7.90
N HIS A 22 -16.74 13.79 -7.96
CA HIS A 22 -15.93 13.45 -9.13
C HIS A 22 -16.66 12.58 -10.17
N VAL A 23 -17.81 11.98 -9.83
CA VAL A 23 -18.42 10.90 -10.63
C VAL A 23 -18.80 11.35 -12.04
N ASP A 24 -19.44 12.51 -12.17
CA ASP A 24 -19.91 13.01 -13.47
C ASP A 24 -18.72 13.44 -14.36
N ASP A 25 -17.75 14.14 -13.78
CA ASP A 25 -16.52 14.57 -14.48
C ASP A 25 -15.69 13.36 -14.94
N VAL A 26 -15.54 12.33 -14.09
CA VAL A 26 -14.86 11.10 -14.46
C VAL A 26 -15.55 10.37 -15.60
N VAL A 27 -16.88 10.29 -15.60
CA VAL A 27 -17.63 9.61 -16.68
C VAL A 27 -17.50 10.36 -18.00
N GLU A 28 -17.52 11.69 -17.98
CA GLU A 28 -17.30 12.51 -19.17
C GLU A 28 -15.89 12.31 -19.73
N LEU A 29 -14.85 12.46 -18.87
CA LEU A 29 -13.45 12.24 -19.26
C LEU A 29 -13.20 10.79 -19.76
N ALA A 30 -13.78 9.80 -19.08
CA ALA A 30 -13.66 8.41 -19.52
C ALA A 30 -14.21 8.19 -20.92
N GLY A 31 -15.34 8.83 -21.27
CA GLY A 31 -15.90 8.81 -22.64
C GLY A 31 -14.97 9.45 -23.66
N ASP A 32 -14.38 10.61 -23.33
CA ASP A 32 -13.44 11.31 -24.22
C ASP A 32 -12.16 10.53 -24.45
N HIS A 33 -11.73 9.73 -23.46
CA HIS A 33 -10.54 8.87 -23.52
C HIS A 33 -10.82 7.42 -23.92
N GLY A 34 -12.04 7.09 -24.35
CA GLY A 34 -12.41 5.79 -24.90
C GLY A 34 -12.42 4.64 -23.89
N PHE A 35 -12.76 4.92 -22.63
CA PHE A 35 -12.90 3.88 -21.62
C PHE A 35 -14.32 3.31 -21.55
N ALA A 36 -14.42 2.00 -21.40
CA ALA A 36 -15.61 1.35 -20.87
C ALA A 36 -15.68 1.49 -19.35
N VAL A 37 -16.69 2.17 -18.84
CA VAL A 37 -16.82 2.46 -17.40
C VAL A 37 -17.63 1.37 -16.70
N ARG A 38 -17.07 0.82 -15.61
CA ARG A 38 -17.74 -0.10 -14.68
C ARG A 38 -17.80 0.53 -13.29
N LYS A 39 -19.02 0.81 -12.81
CA LYS A 39 -19.25 1.44 -11.49
C LYS A 39 -19.46 0.36 -10.43
N THR A 40 -18.71 0.46 -9.32
CA THR A 40 -18.89 -0.45 -8.18
C THR A 40 -20.14 -0.08 -7.38
N GLU A 41 -20.77 -1.07 -6.77
CA GLU A 41 -21.93 -0.92 -5.89
C GLU A 41 -21.60 -1.41 -4.46
N GLU A 42 -20.69 -2.37 -4.33
CA GLU A 42 -20.27 -2.95 -3.05
C GLU A 42 -18.77 -3.32 -3.05
N GLY A 43 -18.24 -3.66 -1.85
CA GLY A 43 -16.85 -4.12 -1.72
C GLY A 43 -16.61 -5.41 -2.49
N GLY A 44 -15.43 -5.54 -3.11
CA GLY A 44 -15.07 -6.65 -3.99
C GLY A 44 -15.52 -6.51 -5.45
N ASP A 45 -16.38 -5.53 -5.75
CA ASP A 45 -16.79 -5.28 -7.14
C ASP A 45 -15.63 -4.84 -8.02
N ALA A 46 -14.70 -4.02 -7.48
CA ALA A 46 -13.57 -3.55 -8.27
C ALA A 46 -12.62 -4.71 -8.62
N GLU A 47 -12.40 -5.66 -7.71
CA GLU A 47 -11.65 -6.88 -7.98
C GLU A 47 -12.34 -7.73 -9.05
N ARG A 48 -13.65 -7.95 -8.90
CA ARG A 48 -14.43 -8.71 -9.88
C ARG A 48 -14.41 -8.07 -11.26
N PHE A 49 -14.63 -6.76 -11.36
CA PHE A 49 -14.64 -6.04 -12.64
C PHE A 49 -13.29 -6.03 -13.32
N ALA A 50 -12.20 -5.87 -12.58
CA ALA A 50 -10.86 -5.97 -13.13
C ALA A 50 -10.60 -7.38 -13.70
N ARG A 51 -10.89 -8.43 -12.92
CA ARG A 51 -10.74 -9.82 -13.36
C ARG A 51 -11.56 -10.15 -14.63
N GLU A 52 -12.77 -9.61 -14.72
CA GLU A 52 -13.64 -9.80 -15.90
C GLU A 52 -13.19 -8.97 -17.11
N ALA A 53 -12.42 -7.90 -16.91
CA ALA A 53 -11.96 -7.00 -17.95
C ALA A 53 -10.72 -7.52 -18.69
N VAL A 54 -9.74 -8.06 -17.95
CA VAL A 54 -8.41 -8.40 -18.47
C VAL A 54 -8.36 -9.37 -19.66
N PRO A 55 -9.33 -10.27 -19.94
CA PRO A 55 -9.30 -11.06 -21.16
C PRO A 55 -9.39 -10.23 -22.44
N ASP A 56 -9.97 -9.03 -22.37
CA ASP A 56 -10.26 -8.17 -23.50
C ASP A 56 -9.58 -6.78 -23.40
N ALA A 57 -9.04 -6.40 -22.22
CA ALA A 57 -8.48 -5.09 -21.94
C ALA A 57 -6.98 -5.12 -21.66
N ASP A 58 -6.21 -4.33 -22.40
CA ASP A 58 -4.76 -4.12 -22.17
C ASP A 58 -4.48 -3.10 -21.05
N LEU A 59 -5.50 -2.29 -20.68
CA LEU A 59 -5.41 -1.28 -19.65
C LEU A 59 -6.65 -1.29 -18.76
N VAL A 60 -6.43 -1.42 -17.45
CA VAL A 60 -7.48 -1.31 -16.42
C VAL A 60 -7.15 -0.14 -15.51
N ALA A 61 -8.00 0.89 -15.51
CA ALA A 61 -7.84 2.07 -14.66
C ALA A 61 -8.71 1.97 -13.40
N ALA A 62 -8.12 2.23 -12.23
CA ALA A 62 -8.81 2.33 -10.96
C ALA A 62 -9.13 3.79 -10.62
N VAL A 63 -10.40 4.14 -10.43
CA VAL A 63 -10.85 5.45 -9.96
C VAL A 63 -11.37 5.34 -8.55
N GLY A 64 -10.63 5.87 -7.59
CA GLY A 64 -10.97 5.78 -6.18
C GLY A 64 -9.81 6.09 -5.26
N GLY A 65 -9.86 5.56 -4.05
CA GLY A 65 -8.77 5.57 -3.08
C GLY A 65 -7.88 4.33 -3.18
N ASP A 66 -6.94 4.20 -2.23
CA ASP A 66 -5.98 3.08 -2.19
C ASP A 66 -6.66 1.70 -2.16
N GLY A 67 -7.81 1.54 -1.48
CA GLY A 67 -8.59 0.30 -1.47
C GLY A 67 -9.12 -0.10 -2.84
N THR A 68 -9.66 0.85 -3.62
CA THR A 68 -10.12 0.58 -4.99
C THR A 68 -8.96 0.15 -5.90
N VAL A 69 -7.79 0.79 -5.76
CA VAL A 69 -6.58 0.42 -6.48
C VAL A 69 -6.14 -0.99 -6.10
N ASN A 70 -6.15 -1.31 -4.81
CA ASN A 70 -5.79 -2.64 -4.32
C ASN A 70 -6.74 -3.73 -4.85
N GLU A 71 -8.07 -3.52 -4.80
CA GLU A 71 -9.04 -4.45 -5.37
C GLU A 71 -8.80 -4.69 -6.87
N VAL A 72 -8.57 -3.62 -7.66
CA VAL A 72 -8.29 -3.75 -9.10
C VAL A 72 -7.04 -4.59 -9.34
N ILE A 73 -5.95 -4.35 -8.62
CA ILE A 73 -4.72 -5.13 -8.73
C ILE A 73 -4.95 -6.60 -8.35
N ASN A 74 -5.66 -6.86 -7.26
CA ASN A 74 -6.00 -8.24 -6.86
C ASN A 74 -6.86 -8.96 -7.92
N GLY A 75 -7.75 -8.23 -8.61
CA GLY A 75 -8.52 -8.77 -9.74
C GLY A 75 -7.63 -9.19 -10.92
N ILE A 76 -6.62 -8.39 -11.25
CA ILE A 76 -5.64 -8.69 -12.30
C ILE A 76 -4.76 -9.88 -11.88
N VAL A 77 -4.30 -9.93 -10.62
CA VAL A 77 -3.56 -11.07 -10.05
C VAL A 77 -4.38 -12.36 -10.12
N ALA A 78 -5.65 -12.30 -9.71
CA ALA A 78 -6.55 -13.46 -9.73
C ALA A 78 -6.85 -13.98 -11.13
N ALA A 79 -6.65 -13.16 -12.16
CA ALA A 79 -6.78 -13.54 -13.57
C ALA A 79 -5.45 -14.00 -14.21
N ASP A 80 -4.32 -13.99 -13.46
CA ASP A 80 -2.97 -14.28 -13.97
C ASP A 80 -2.58 -13.38 -15.16
N ALA A 81 -2.93 -12.08 -15.06
CA ALA A 81 -2.83 -11.12 -16.18
C ALA A 81 -1.84 -9.96 -15.93
N LEU A 82 -0.97 -10.06 -14.92
CA LEU A 82 0.00 -9.01 -14.60
C LEU A 82 0.95 -8.66 -15.75
N GLU A 83 1.36 -9.66 -16.55
CA GLU A 83 2.29 -9.46 -17.67
C GLU A 83 1.63 -8.78 -18.89
N SER A 84 0.30 -8.80 -18.97
CA SER A 84 -0.45 -8.32 -20.15
C SER A 84 -1.28 -7.08 -19.90
N THR A 85 -1.40 -6.63 -18.65
CA THR A 85 -2.31 -5.55 -18.27
C THR A 85 -1.56 -4.38 -17.62
N THR A 86 -1.72 -3.19 -18.17
CA THR A 86 -1.24 -1.95 -17.53
C THR A 86 -2.30 -1.43 -16.57
N VAL A 87 -1.87 -1.03 -15.37
CA VAL A 87 -2.74 -0.38 -14.38
C VAL A 87 -2.65 1.14 -14.50
N GLY A 88 -3.79 1.77 -14.74
CA GLY A 88 -3.98 3.21 -14.62
C GLY A 88 -4.52 3.57 -13.23
N VAL A 89 -4.13 4.72 -12.70
CA VAL A 89 -4.63 5.19 -11.39
C VAL A 89 -5.18 6.60 -11.51
N ILE A 90 -6.41 6.80 -11.06
CA ILE A 90 -7.10 8.09 -11.04
C ILE A 90 -7.55 8.33 -9.59
N PRO A 91 -6.84 9.21 -8.85
CA PRO A 91 -7.10 9.40 -7.43
C PRO A 91 -8.39 10.17 -7.19
N ALA A 92 -9.36 9.53 -6.56
CA ALA A 92 -10.65 10.12 -6.16
C ALA A 92 -11.01 9.81 -4.69
N GLY A 93 -10.13 9.14 -3.95
CA GLY A 93 -10.32 8.84 -2.54
C GLY A 93 -9.79 9.92 -1.60
N THR A 94 -9.89 9.67 -0.29
CA THR A 94 -9.40 10.58 0.74
C THR A 94 -7.88 10.48 0.95
N GLY A 95 -7.30 9.33 0.79
CA GLY A 95 -5.91 9.00 1.16
C GLY A 95 -4.92 8.87 0.01
N ASN A 96 -5.29 8.51 -1.17
CA ASN A 96 -4.56 8.42 -2.46
C ASN A 96 -3.01 8.29 -2.37
N ASN A 97 -2.52 7.46 -1.42
CA ASN A 97 -1.08 7.37 -1.12
C ASN A 97 -0.31 6.76 -2.29
N PHE A 98 -0.87 5.72 -2.92
CA PHE A 98 -0.24 5.09 -4.06
C PHE A 98 -0.15 6.03 -5.26
N ALA A 99 -1.25 6.74 -5.57
CA ALA A 99 -1.26 7.75 -6.63
C ALA A 99 -0.19 8.84 -6.41
N ALA A 100 -0.06 9.34 -5.18
CA ALA A 100 0.97 10.32 -4.82
C ALA A 100 2.39 9.76 -5.01
N ASN A 101 2.64 8.51 -4.62
CA ASN A 101 3.93 7.83 -4.78
C ASN A 101 4.32 7.64 -6.25
N ILE A 102 3.35 7.38 -7.12
CA ILE A 102 3.61 7.27 -8.58
C ILE A 102 3.48 8.61 -9.32
N GLY A 103 3.37 9.73 -8.58
CA GLY A 103 3.44 11.07 -9.12
C GLY A 103 2.13 11.59 -9.73
N ILE A 104 0.97 11.12 -9.27
CA ILE A 104 -0.36 11.53 -9.75
C ILE A 104 -1.09 12.34 -8.68
N GLU A 105 -1.63 13.52 -9.05
CA GLU A 105 -2.14 14.51 -8.08
C GLU A 105 -3.68 14.69 -8.07
N GLY A 106 -4.40 14.24 -9.08
CA GLY A 106 -5.85 14.46 -9.18
C GLY A 106 -6.47 13.75 -10.36
N VAL A 107 -7.76 13.93 -10.55
CA VAL A 107 -8.55 13.22 -11.57
C VAL A 107 -8.04 13.53 -12.97
N GLU A 108 -8.02 14.80 -13.38
CA GLU A 108 -7.58 15.21 -14.73
C GLU A 108 -6.13 14.78 -14.98
N HIS A 109 -5.24 14.97 -13.98
CA HIS A 109 -3.84 14.55 -14.09
C HIS A 109 -3.73 13.03 -14.22
N GLY A 110 -4.61 12.24 -13.58
CA GLY A 110 -4.66 10.78 -13.74
C GLY A 110 -4.92 10.38 -15.19
N PHE A 111 -5.89 10.99 -15.86
CA PHE A 111 -6.16 10.76 -17.28
C PHE A 111 -4.97 11.20 -18.17
N GLU A 112 -4.38 12.37 -17.92
CA GLU A 112 -3.18 12.84 -18.65
C GLU A 112 -2.01 11.86 -18.52
N VAL A 113 -1.78 11.32 -17.32
CA VAL A 113 -0.73 10.34 -17.06
C VAL A 113 -1.01 9.00 -17.76
N ILE A 114 -2.25 8.55 -17.81
CA ILE A 114 -2.62 7.34 -18.55
C ILE A 114 -2.36 7.50 -20.06
N GLU A 115 -2.62 8.68 -20.62
CA GLU A 115 -2.43 8.93 -22.06
C GLU A 115 -0.97 9.21 -22.44
N HIS A 116 -0.26 9.96 -21.63
CA HIS A 116 1.02 10.55 -22.00
C HIS A 116 2.16 10.20 -21.05
N GLY A 117 1.85 9.62 -19.90
CA GLY A 117 2.83 9.21 -18.91
C GLY A 117 3.68 8.02 -19.36
N ARG A 118 4.71 7.76 -18.59
CA ARG A 118 5.59 6.62 -18.80
C ARG A 118 4.98 5.37 -18.17
N ARG A 119 5.04 4.24 -18.84
CA ARG A 119 4.79 2.93 -18.23
C ARG A 119 6.02 2.49 -17.47
N GLN A 120 5.82 2.00 -16.27
CA GLN A 120 6.88 1.56 -15.37
C GLN A 120 6.52 0.21 -14.76
N GLN A 121 7.49 -0.71 -14.80
CA GLN A 121 7.39 -1.96 -14.06
C GLN A 121 7.82 -1.70 -12.62
N ILE A 122 6.95 -2.04 -11.68
CA ILE A 122 7.20 -1.90 -10.24
C ILE A 122 7.04 -3.24 -9.53
N ASP A 123 7.60 -3.32 -8.33
CA ASP A 123 7.51 -4.48 -7.48
C ASP A 123 6.11 -4.61 -6.88
N LEU A 124 5.63 -5.84 -6.73
CA LEU A 124 4.34 -6.12 -6.12
C LEU A 124 4.53 -6.98 -4.87
N GLY A 125 4.08 -6.47 -3.73
CA GLY A 125 4.04 -7.22 -2.49
C GLY A 125 2.88 -8.21 -2.45
N ALA A 126 3.08 -9.35 -1.80
CA ALA A 126 2.03 -10.29 -1.47
C ALA A 126 2.12 -10.69 0.01
N ALA A 127 0.97 -10.87 0.65
CA ALA A 127 0.81 -11.36 2.01
C ALA A 127 -0.13 -12.57 1.97
N ASN A 128 0.42 -13.76 2.18
CA ASN A 128 -0.21 -15.03 1.81
C ASN A 128 -0.62 -14.98 0.32
N ASP A 129 -1.92 -15.02 0.02
CA ASP A 129 -2.52 -15.00 -1.32
C ASP A 129 -3.13 -13.63 -1.72
N ARG A 130 -2.90 -12.58 -0.92
CA ARG A 130 -3.40 -11.21 -1.20
C ARG A 130 -2.27 -10.29 -1.60
N ALA A 131 -2.40 -9.63 -2.73
CA ALA A 131 -1.46 -8.60 -3.17
C ALA A 131 -1.67 -7.27 -2.41
N PHE A 132 -0.57 -6.54 -2.20
CA PHE A 132 -0.59 -5.17 -1.70
C PHE A 132 0.48 -4.32 -2.40
N VAL A 133 0.18 -3.06 -2.65
CA VAL A 133 1.12 -2.15 -3.31
C VAL A 133 1.81 -1.20 -2.33
N ASN A 134 1.11 -0.72 -1.31
CA ASN A 134 1.69 0.23 -0.36
C ASN A 134 2.32 -0.47 0.84
N SER A 135 1.50 -1.13 1.67
CA SER A 135 1.98 -1.66 2.94
C SER A 135 1.07 -2.69 3.59
N CYS A 136 1.71 -3.56 4.38
CA CYS A 136 1.07 -4.42 5.36
C CYS A 136 1.45 -3.97 6.77
N ILE A 137 0.48 -3.79 7.66
CA ILE A 137 0.69 -3.26 9.02
C ILE A 137 0.01 -4.18 10.01
N GLY A 138 0.78 -4.77 10.94
CA GLY A 138 0.26 -5.59 12.03
C GLY A 138 0.26 -4.85 13.37
N GLY A 139 -0.75 -5.11 14.21
CA GLY A 139 -0.94 -4.46 15.51
C GLY A 139 -1.91 -3.27 15.50
N ILE A 140 -2.57 -3.03 14.37
CA ILE A 140 -3.64 -2.03 14.29
C ILE A 140 -4.97 -2.77 14.43
N THR A 141 -5.74 -2.41 15.46
CA THR A 141 -7.08 -2.98 15.63
C THR A 141 -8.08 -2.33 14.65
N ALA A 142 -9.14 -3.08 14.31
CA ALA A 142 -10.22 -2.56 13.47
C ALA A 142 -10.89 -1.33 14.11
N GLU A 143 -10.96 -1.26 15.44
CA GLU A 143 -11.50 -0.11 16.20
C GLU A 143 -10.65 1.14 16.00
N ALA A 144 -9.32 1.05 16.15
CA ALA A 144 -8.40 2.16 15.93
C ALA A 144 -8.43 2.65 14.48
N SER A 145 -8.63 1.73 13.53
CA SER A 145 -8.80 2.07 12.11
C SER A 145 -10.08 2.86 11.85
N SER A 146 -11.19 2.52 12.50
CA SER A 146 -12.50 3.17 12.31
C SER A 146 -12.58 4.57 12.94
N GLU A 147 -11.87 4.80 14.06
CA GLU A 147 -11.89 6.08 14.80
C GLU A 147 -10.93 7.13 14.23
N THR A 148 -10.05 6.75 13.30
CA THR A 148 -9.09 7.68 12.72
C THR A 148 -9.78 8.66 11.78
N THR A 149 -9.80 9.95 12.13
CA THR A 149 -10.43 10.99 11.32
C THR A 149 -9.66 11.24 10.00
N THR A 150 -10.37 11.71 8.98
CA THR A 150 -9.81 12.06 7.68
C THR A 150 -8.65 13.07 7.78
N GLU A 151 -8.74 14.01 8.73
CA GLU A 151 -7.74 15.04 8.96
C GLU A 151 -6.46 14.45 9.59
N SER A 152 -6.60 13.58 10.58
CA SER A 152 -5.49 12.85 11.18
C SER A 152 -4.79 11.91 10.20
N LYS A 153 -5.55 11.28 9.29
CA LYS A 153 -4.99 10.43 8.22
C LYS A 153 -4.11 11.21 7.24
N LYS A 154 -4.48 12.46 6.94
CA LYS A 154 -3.70 13.32 6.02
C LYS A 154 -2.43 13.87 6.67
N GLU A 155 -2.48 14.22 7.95
CA GLU A 155 -1.35 14.86 8.65
C GLU A 155 -0.33 13.87 9.21
N LEU A 156 -0.78 12.77 9.79
CA LEU A 156 0.06 11.82 10.54
C LEU A 156 0.22 10.46 9.86
N GLY A 157 -0.55 10.18 8.79
CA GLY A 157 -0.46 8.90 8.10
C GLY A 157 -0.67 7.71 9.05
N VAL A 158 0.22 6.71 8.98
CA VAL A 158 0.17 5.52 9.83
C VAL A 158 0.31 5.83 11.32
N LEU A 159 1.00 6.93 11.67
CA LEU A 159 1.13 7.35 13.07
C LEU A 159 -0.19 7.83 13.67
N ALA A 160 -1.17 8.25 12.87
CA ALA A 160 -2.51 8.52 13.38
C ALA A 160 -3.17 7.24 13.91
N TYR A 161 -2.99 6.12 13.23
CA TYR A 161 -3.47 4.82 13.69
C TYR A 161 -2.75 4.37 14.95
N VAL A 162 -1.42 4.48 14.95
CA VAL A 162 -0.58 4.18 16.12
C VAL A 162 -1.03 5.03 17.32
N LYS A 163 -1.17 6.34 17.13
CA LYS A 163 -1.60 7.27 18.19
C LYS A 163 -3.01 6.95 18.70
N ASN A 164 -3.98 6.75 17.81
CA ASN A 164 -5.35 6.43 18.21
C ASN A 164 -5.42 5.09 18.95
N THR A 165 -4.63 4.10 18.54
CA THR A 165 -4.54 2.82 19.25
C THR A 165 -4.05 3.03 20.66
N PHE A 166 -3.06 3.90 20.90
CA PHE A 166 -2.58 4.22 22.26
C PHE A 166 -3.57 5.07 23.07
N ASP A 167 -4.29 5.99 22.43
CA ASP A 167 -5.22 6.90 23.11
C ASP A 167 -6.55 6.21 23.47
N THR A 168 -6.97 5.16 22.75
CA THR A 168 -8.27 4.50 22.88
C THR A 168 -8.24 3.18 23.64
N VAL A 169 -7.09 2.50 23.68
CA VAL A 169 -6.97 1.19 24.34
C VAL A 169 -6.33 1.34 25.71
N ASP A 170 -7.13 1.20 26.78
CA ASP A 170 -6.62 1.00 28.15
C ASP A 170 -5.87 -0.35 28.22
N GLY A 171 -4.56 -0.33 27.98
CA GLY A 171 -3.69 -1.50 27.98
C GLY A 171 -3.57 -2.13 26.58
N PHE A 172 -2.70 -1.56 25.75
CA PHE A 172 -2.28 -2.20 24.50
C PHE A 172 -1.54 -3.48 24.84
N ASP A 173 -2.07 -4.63 24.42
CA ASP A 173 -1.38 -5.90 24.56
C ASP A 173 -0.30 -5.99 23.47
N SER A 174 0.95 -6.14 23.89
CA SER A 174 2.05 -6.37 22.98
C SER A 174 1.86 -7.66 22.18
N LEU A 175 2.38 -7.67 20.98
CA LEU A 175 2.33 -8.79 20.06
C LEU A 175 3.60 -9.65 20.22
N PRO A 176 3.51 -10.85 20.81
CA PRO A 176 4.63 -11.77 20.86
C PRO A 176 4.85 -12.40 19.49
N LEU A 177 5.78 -11.84 18.74
CA LEU A 177 6.06 -12.20 17.35
C LEU A 177 7.42 -12.85 17.18
N ARG A 178 7.52 -13.72 16.17
CA ARG A 178 8.76 -14.14 15.54
C ARG A 178 8.73 -13.67 14.10
N VAL A 179 9.78 -12.95 13.69
CA VAL A 179 9.92 -12.41 12.33
C VAL A 179 11.22 -12.96 11.73
N GLU A 180 11.12 -13.67 10.62
CA GLU A 180 12.24 -14.24 9.88
C GLU A 180 12.33 -13.56 8.52
N THR A 181 13.43 -12.89 8.22
CA THR A 181 13.67 -12.24 6.92
C THR A 181 14.66 -13.05 6.10
N ALA A 182 14.38 -13.17 4.79
CA ALA A 182 15.29 -13.83 3.86
C ALA A 182 16.50 -12.95 3.50
N ALA A 183 17.55 -13.56 2.96
CA ALA A 183 18.65 -12.85 2.34
C ALA A 183 18.19 -12.22 1.01
N GLY A 184 18.66 -11.03 0.71
CA GLY A 184 18.32 -10.28 -0.50
C GLY A 184 19.43 -10.22 -1.54
N PRO A 185 19.10 -9.72 -2.73
CA PRO A 185 20.02 -9.69 -3.87
C PRO A 185 21.15 -8.65 -3.73
N ASN A 186 20.97 -7.62 -2.89
CA ASN A 186 21.89 -6.49 -2.77
C ASN A 186 22.81 -6.59 -1.55
N GLY A 187 22.87 -7.77 -0.91
CA GLY A 187 23.73 -8.03 0.25
C GLY A 187 22.96 -8.06 1.58
N GLU A 188 21.64 -7.96 1.54
CA GLU A 188 20.79 -8.17 2.71
C GLU A 188 20.99 -9.60 3.23
N THR A 189 21.19 -9.74 4.54
CA THR A 189 21.38 -11.04 5.19
C THR A 189 20.12 -11.55 5.83
N ALA A 190 19.88 -12.86 5.74
CA ALA A 190 18.78 -13.49 6.48
C ALA A 190 18.96 -13.24 7.99
N ARG A 191 17.87 -12.83 8.65
CA ARG A 191 17.88 -12.52 10.08
C ARG A 191 16.58 -12.94 10.73
N ASN A 192 16.69 -13.31 12.01
CA ASN A 192 15.53 -13.59 12.86
C ASN A 192 15.42 -12.49 13.92
N TRP A 193 14.20 -12.15 14.28
CA TRP A 193 13.86 -11.35 15.44
C TRP A 193 12.75 -12.08 16.21
N GLU A 194 12.80 -12.05 17.53
CA GLU A 194 11.80 -12.63 18.40
C GLU A 194 11.65 -11.72 19.62
N GLY A 195 10.43 -11.29 19.92
CA GLY A 195 10.18 -10.37 21.02
C GLY A 195 8.72 -9.95 21.12
N GLU A 196 8.48 -9.00 21.98
CA GLU A 196 7.18 -8.32 22.12
C GLU A 196 7.21 -7.07 21.25
N ALA A 197 6.35 -7.00 20.23
CA ALA A 197 6.21 -5.86 19.35
C ALA A 197 4.95 -5.05 19.66
N LEU A 198 5.02 -3.74 19.49
CA LEU A 198 3.83 -2.90 19.42
C LEU A 198 3.22 -2.97 18.03
N PHE A 199 4.08 -2.81 17.02
CA PHE A 199 3.69 -2.81 15.62
C PHE A 199 4.75 -3.51 14.77
N VAL A 200 4.28 -4.09 13.68
CA VAL A 200 5.13 -4.50 12.57
C VAL A 200 4.62 -3.81 11.31
N LEU A 201 5.52 -3.09 10.62
CA LEU A 201 5.20 -2.25 9.47
C LEU A 201 6.03 -2.77 8.30
N ILE A 202 5.36 -3.24 7.27
CA ILE A 202 6.00 -3.78 6.06
C ILE A 202 5.55 -2.89 4.89
N GLY A 203 6.51 -2.28 4.21
CA GLY A 203 6.26 -1.42 3.06
C GLY A 203 6.75 -2.06 1.76
N ASN A 204 5.96 -1.94 0.71
CA ASN A 204 6.36 -2.17 -0.66
C ASN A 204 6.63 -0.82 -1.35
N CYS A 205 5.61 -0.01 -1.60
CA CYS A 205 5.76 1.37 -2.12
C CYS A 205 5.88 2.42 -1.01
N ARG A 206 5.85 2.02 0.24
CA ARG A 206 5.81 2.89 1.42
C ARG A 206 6.93 2.55 2.40
N ARG A 207 7.57 3.61 2.90
CA ARG A 207 8.61 3.55 3.95
C ARG A 207 8.11 4.30 5.19
N PHE A 208 8.36 3.73 6.36
CA PHE A 208 7.98 4.33 7.64
C PHE A 208 9.21 4.99 8.30
N THR A 209 9.42 6.28 8.02
CA THR A 209 10.65 7.04 8.39
C THR A 209 10.42 8.08 9.49
N GLY A 210 9.47 7.92 10.36
CA GLY A 210 9.19 8.88 11.39
C GLY A 210 7.74 9.34 11.40
N ALA A 211 7.48 10.59 11.74
CA ALA A 211 6.15 11.18 11.72
C ALA A 211 5.51 11.17 10.31
N ARG A 212 6.30 10.91 9.29
CA ARG A 212 5.83 10.85 7.90
C ARG A 212 6.15 9.51 7.28
N THR A 213 5.24 9.06 6.41
CA THR A 213 5.54 8.01 5.46
C THR A 213 6.28 8.61 4.27
N ALA A 214 7.27 7.90 3.75
CA ALA A 214 7.99 8.24 2.53
C ALA A 214 7.77 7.16 1.47
N GLN A 215 8.10 7.45 0.25
CA GLN A 215 8.15 6.46 -0.81
C GLN A 215 9.31 5.50 -0.55
N ALA A 216 9.10 4.19 -0.64
CA ALA A 216 10.15 3.19 -0.72
C ALA A 216 10.66 3.06 -2.17
N ASN A 217 11.78 2.37 -2.36
CA ASN A 217 12.21 1.99 -3.69
C ASN A 217 11.41 0.76 -4.13
N VAL A 218 10.47 0.96 -5.03
CA VAL A 218 9.55 -0.07 -5.52
C VAL A 218 10.06 -0.76 -6.82
N GLU A 219 11.38 -0.67 -7.06
CA GLU A 219 12.08 -1.27 -8.21
C GLU A 219 13.31 -2.09 -7.80
N ASP A 220 13.49 -2.41 -6.50
CA ASP A 220 14.69 -3.10 -6.00
C ASP A 220 14.44 -4.53 -5.51
N GLY A 221 13.20 -5.00 -5.59
CA GLY A 221 12.80 -6.35 -5.19
C GLY A 221 12.83 -6.57 -3.68
N LEU A 222 12.64 -5.52 -2.87
CA LEU A 222 12.73 -5.59 -1.41
C LEU A 222 11.54 -4.94 -0.72
N LEU A 223 11.09 -5.58 0.35
CA LEU A 223 10.15 -5.01 1.32
C LEU A 223 10.92 -4.27 2.42
N GLU A 224 10.41 -3.10 2.81
CA GLU A 224 10.89 -2.32 3.95
C GLU A 224 10.25 -2.82 5.24
N VAL A 225 11.00 -3.45 6.14
CA VAL A 225 10.49 -4.04 7.39
C VAL A 225 10.87 -3.18 8.57
N THR A 226 9.89 -2.74 9.35
CA THR A 226 10.08 -2.00 10.60
C THR A 226 9.31 -2.67 11.73
N ILE A 227 10.03 -3.07 12.79
CA ILE A 227 9.44 -3.63 14.01
C ILE A 227 9.63 -2.61 15.12
N VAL A 228 8.55 -2.22 15.77
CA VAL A 228 8.54 -1.34 16.93
C VAL A 228 8.35 -2.20 18.17
N GLU A 229 9.37 -2.28 19.03
CA GLU A 229 9.36 -3.13 20.23
C GLU A 229 8.53 -2.52 21.35
N ASP A 230 7.92 -3.35 22.18
CA ASP A 230 7.10 -2.92 23.34
C ASP A 230 7.91 -2.14 24.38
N ALA A 231 9.21 -2.37 24.50
CA ALA A 231 10.09 -1.59 25.37
C ALA A 231 10.05 -0.07 25.09
N ALA A 232 9.54 0.33 23.91
CA ALA A 232 9.30 1.73 23.57
C ALA A 232 8.13 2.38 24.33
N THR A 233 7.22 1.60 24.95
CA THR A 233 6.01 2.17 25.63
C THR A 233 6.34 3.12 26.76
N THR A 234 7.43 2.89 27.50
CA THR A 234 7.86 3.79 28.59
C THR A 234 8.35 5.15 28.09
N ASP A 235 8.80 5.21 26.83
CA ASP A 235 9.31 6.41 26.17
C ASP A 235 8.25 7.10 25.29
N LEU A 236 7.11 6.42 25.04
CA LEU A 236 6.05 6.84 24.11
C LEU A 236 4.98 7.74 24.74
N ILE A 237 5.16 8.22 25.96
CA ILE A 237 4.20 9.12 26.62
C ILE A 237 4.24 10.51 25.96
N GLY A 238 3.46 10.68 24.90
CA GLY A 238 3.21 11.95 24.20
C GLY A 238 3.52 11.93 22.71
N SER A 239 2.80 12.76 21.93
CA SER A 239 2.95 12.85 20.47
C SER A 239 4.36 13.27 20.00
N ALA A 240 5.07 14.06 20.79
CA ALA A 240 6.46 14.45 20.51
C ALA A 240 7.46 13.29 20.68
N ALA A 241 7.11 12.29 21.50
CA ALA A 241 7.94 11.10 21.70
C ALA A 241 7.83 10.13 20.52
N LEU A 242 6.64 9.98 19.90
CA LEU A 242 6.45 9.21 18.67
C LEU A 242 7.27 9.79 17.51
N GLU A 243 7.27 11.11 17.32
CA GLU A 243 8.11 11.78 16.33
C GLU A 243 9.60 11.57 16.59
N GLY A 244 10.00 11.58 17.88
CA GLY A 244 11.37 11.31 18.31
C GLY A 244 11.79 9.86 18.11
N LEU A 245 10.88 8.91 18.29
CA LEU A 245 11.14 7.48 18.15
C LEU A 245 11.50 7.11 16.71
N PHE A 246 10.75 7.59 15.74
CA PHE A 246 10.98 7.28 14.33
C PHE A 246 12.10 8.14 13.70
N GLY A 247 12.37 9.34 14.21
CA GLY A 247 13.33 10.30 13.64
C GLY A 247 14.79 10.11 14.08
N ARG A 248 15.10 9.13 14.95
CA ARG A 248 16.45 8.81 15.45
C ARG A 248 16.71 7.31 15.34
N GLU A 249 17.97 6.91 15.35
CA GLU A 249 18.36 5.53 15.66
C GLU A 249 17.86 5.21 17.09
N SER A 250 16.70 4.55 17.18
CA SER A 250 16.14 4.09 18.43
C SER A 250 16.53 2.64 18.63
N GLU A 251 17.04 2.30 19.83
CA GLU A 251 17.36 0.93 20.21
C GLU A 251 16.12 0.01 20.18
N HIS A 252 14.91 0.58 20.14
CA HIS A 252 13.63 -0.14 20.15
C HIS A 252 12.95 -0.22 18.78
N ILE A 253 13.65 0.19 17.71
CA ILE A 253 13.17 0.04 16.35
C ILE A 253 14.14 -0.81 15.52
N VAL A 254 13.66 -1.96 15.09
CA VAL A 254 14.40 -2.83 14.17
C VAL A 254 13.96 -2.51 12.75
N ARG A 255 14.93 -2.16 11.89
CA ARG A 255 14.70 -1.90 10.46
C ARG A 255 15.47 -2.89 9.62
N ARG A 256 14.85 -3.42 8.57
CA ARG A 256 15.43 -4.39 7.65
C ARG A 256 14.86 -4.21 6.26
N ARG A 257 15.56 -4.76 5.29
CA ARG A 257 15.07 -4.96 3.93
C ARG A 257 15.19 -6.42 3.57
N ALA A 258 14.20 -6.97 2.92
CA ALA A 258 14.22 -8.38 2.52
C ALA A 258 13.26 -8.62 1.35
N PRO A 259 13.57 -9.57 0.44
CA PRO A 259 12.64 -9.95 -0.63
C PRO A 259 11.45 -10.75 -0.10
N SER A 260 11.61 -11.38 1.05
CA SER A 260 10.52 -12.10 1.71
C SER A 260 10.75 -12.21 3.22
N LEU A 261 9.65 -12.36 3.96
CA LEU A 261 9.67 -12.60 5.40
C LEU A 261 8.48 -13.45 5.84
N ALA A 262 8.67 -14.12 6.97
CA ALA A 262 7.60 -14.81 7.69
C ALA A 262 7.40 -14.16 9.07
N ILE A 263 6.14 -14.01 9.46
CA ILE A 263 5.73 -13.52 10.78
C ILE A 263 4.86 -14.58 11.42
N GLU A 264 5.21 -14.98 12.64
CA GLU A 264 4.45 -15.93 13.44
C GLU A 264 4.07 -15.28 14.77
N SER A 265 2.79 -15.33 15.12
CA SER A 265 2.32 -14.97 16.46
C SER A 265 2.45 -16.16 17.40
N ARG A 266 2.86 -15.91 18.63
CA ARG A 266 3.09 -16.96 19.64
C ARG A 266 1.93 -17.15 20.61
N ARG A 267 0.84 -16.38 20.51
CA ARG A 267 -0.31 -16.47 21.43
C ARG A 267 -1.65 -16.59 20.73
N SER A 268 -1.92 -15.69 19.78
CA SER A 268 -3.25 -15.59 19.15
C SER A 268 -3.10 -15.04 17.75
N SER A 269 -4.18 -15.03 16.97
CA SER A 269 -4.24 -14.29 15.70
C SER A 269 -3.91 -12.81 15.92
N VAL A 270 -3.32 -12.21 14.89
CA VAL A 270 -2.99 -10.79 14.81
C VAL A 270 -3.80 -10.19 13.67
N GLU A 271 -4.34 -9.01 13.88
CA GLU A 271 -4.96 -8.23 12.82
C GLU A 271 -3.88 -7.48 12.02
N TYR A 272 -3.93 -7.66 10.71
CA TYR A 272 -3.09 -6.96 9.73
C TYR A 272 -3.96 -6.11 8.82
N SER A 273 -3.47 -4.94 8.46
CA SER A 273 -4.07 -4.09 7.43
C SER A 273 -3.21 -4.15 6.17
N LEU A 274 -3.78 -4.64 5.07
CA LEU A 274 -3.17 -4.71 3.73
C LEU A 274 -3.77 -3.58 2.88
N ASP A 275 -3.02 -2.51 2.68
CA ASP A 275 -3.50 -1.30 1.97
C ASP A 275 -4.85 -0.76 2.47
N GLY A 276 -5.23 -1.10 3.70
CA GLY A 276 -6.49 -0.72 4.34
C GLY A 276 -7.51 -1.86 4.48
N GLU A 277 -7.31 -3.02 3.85
CA GLU A 277 -8.11 -4.21 4.07
C GLU A 277 -7.61 -5.01 5.28
N MET A 278 -8.53 -5.49 6.11
CA MET A 278 -8.18 -6.20 7.33
C MET A 278 -8.08 -7.71 7.08
N LEU A 279 -7.00 -8.29 7.59
CA LEU A 279 -6.72 -9.72 7.58
C LEU A 279 -6.35 -10.17 9.00
N GLU A 280 -6.96 -11.22 9.51
CA GLU A 280 -6.65 -11.80 10.81
C GLU A 280 -6.00 -13.18 10.63
N THR A 281 -4.78 -13.37 11.17
CA THR A 281 -4.06 -14.65 11.06
C THR A 281 -3.02 -14.83 12.16
N GLU A 282 -2.68 -16.07 12.48
CA GLU A 282 -1.57 -16.41 13.40
C GLU A 282 -0.22 -16.41 12.69
N SER A 283 -0.22 -16.60 11.36
CA SER A 283 1.00 -16.64 10.55
C SER A 283 0.81 -15.91 9.24
N LEU A 284 1.81 -15.11 8.86
CA LEU A 284 1.80 -14.33 7.65
C LEU A 284 3.12 -14.54 6.90
N SER A 285 3.03 -15.00 5.66
CA SER A 285 4.14 -15.06 4.72
C SER A 285 4.04 -13.88 3.78
N LEU A 286 5.11 -13.07 3.72
CA LEU A 286 5.17 -11.92 2.83
C LEU A 286 6.34 -12.08 1.86
N GLU A 287 6.10 -11.68 0.63
CA GLU A 287 7.14 -11.63 -0.41
C GLU A 287 6.89 -10.45 -1.34
N THR A 288 7.91 -10.02 -2.06
CA THR A 288 7.77 -9.09 -3.17
C THR A 288 8.26 -9.76 -4.45
N THR A 289 7.47 -9.61 -5.51
CA THR A 289 7.85 -10.01 -6.86
C THR A 289 8.35 -8.79 -7.61
N ALA A 290 9.64 -8.81 -7.95
CA ALA A 290 10.29 -7.70 -8.62
C ALA A 290 9.69 -7.46 -10.01
N SER A 291 9.45 -6.20 -10.35
CA SER A 291 8.97 -5.78 -11.67
C SER A 291 7.70 -6.51 -12.15
N ALA A 292 6.80 -6.84 -11.22
CA ALA A 292 5.63 -7.66 -11.53
C ALA A 292 4.43 -6.87 -12.03
N LEU A 293 4.32 -5.58 -11.71
CA LEU A 293 3.16 -4.76 -12.03
C LEU A 293 3.55 -3.61 -12.96
N GLU A 294 2.94 -3.51 -14.13
CA GLU A 294 3.07 -2.36 -15.01
C GLU A 294 2.06 -1.27 -14.63
N VAL A 295 2.55 -0.06 -14.32
CA VAL A 295 1.72 1.10 -13.99
C VAL A 295 2.08 2.31 -14.84
N THR A 296 1.13 3.22 -15.07
CA THR A 296 1.42 4.54 -15.64
C THR A 296 1.88 5.47 -14.52
N VAL A 297 2.99 6.19 -14.73
CA VAL A 297 3.59 7.08 -13.72
C VAL A 297 3.73 8.50 -14.21
N GLY A 298 3.49 9.47 -13.32
CA GLY A 298 3.62 10.89 -13.59
C GLY A 298 5.08 11.37 -13.57
N GLU A 299 5.32 12.61 -13.96
CA GLU A 299 6.66 13.21 -14.07
C GLU A 299 7.40 13.30 -12.71
N ARG A 300 6.66 13.33 -11.60
CA ARG A 300 7.22 13.40 -10.24
C ARG A 300 7.61 12.05 -9.66
N TYR A 301 7.28 10.96 -10.35
CA TYR A 301 7.69 9.63 -9.92
C TYR A 301 9.21 9.51 -9.82
N ARG A 302 9.69 8.93 -8.72
CA ARG A 302 11.09 8.66 -8.42
C ARG A 302 11.31 7.17 -8.30
N SER A 303 12.13 6.61 -9.18
CA SER A 303 12.48 5.17 -9.10
C SER A 303 13.38 4.85 -7.90
N ASN A 304 14.25 5.78 -7.53
CA ASN A 304 15.13 5.65 -6.36
C ASN A 304 15.00 6.90 -5.46
N PRO A 305 14.12 6.88 -4.44
CA PRO A 305 13.94 8.01 -3.54
C PRO A 305 15.18 8.30 -2.68
N ASP A 306 16.07 7.32 -2.47
CA ASP A 306 17.30 7.49 -1.67
C ASP A 306 18.33 8.39 -2.38
N GLU A 307 18.34 8.45 -3.71
CA GLU A 307 19.18 9.38 -4.47
C GLU A 307 18.79 10.84 -4.26
N ALA A 308 17.58 11.12 -3.81
CA ALA A 308 17.10 12.46 -3.49
C ALA A 308 17.58 12.98 -2.11
N GLY A 309 18.38 12.22 -1.37
CA GLY A 309 18.96 12.60 -0.08
C GLY A 309 18.15 12.17 1.15
N GLU A 310 17.12 11.38 0.97
CA GLU A 310 16.38 10.75 2.06
C GLU A 310 16.97 9.34 2.34
N THR A 311 18.14 9.30 2.98
CA THR A 311 18.78 8.03 3.31
C THR A 311 18.05 7.31 4.43
N TRP A 312 17.73 6.03 4.21
CA TRP A 312 17.18 5.14 5.22
C TRP A 312 18.28 4.69 6.19
N PRO A 313 18.13 4.86 7.51
CA PRO A 313 19.10 4.37 8.48
C PRO A 313 18.99 2.85 8.62
N PHE A 314 19.88 2.11 7.97
CA PHE A 314 20.00 0.68 8.18
C PHE A 314 20.89 0.40 9.41
N ASN A 315 20.38 -0.38 10.35
CA ASN A 315 21.24 -1.03 11.34
C ASN A 315 22.01 -2.16 10.64
N ALA A 316 23.32 -1.98 10.51
CA ALA A 316 24.25 -2.96 9.96
C ALA A 316 24.31 -4.25 10.80
#